data_0fccb62ba868a548c8993700cabe5bdf
#
_entry.id   0fccb62ba868a548c8993700cabe5bdf
#
_cell.length_a   1.000
_cell.length_b   1.000
_cell.length_c   1.000
_cell.angle_alpha   90.00
_cell.angle_beta   90.00
_cell.angle_gamma   90.00
#
_symmetry.space_group_name_H-M   'P 1'
#
loop_
_entity.id
_entity.type
_entity.pdbx_description
1 polymer ?
#
loop_
_entity_poly.entity_id
_entity_poly.type
_entity_poly.pdbx_seq_one_letter_code
_entity_poly.pdbx_strand_id
1 'polypeptide(L)'
;MKKILYLLFLTAVLFACQDSSELKVEGLKCEMLEAPLAIDNTSPHFSWKMSGKQNGAASTAYQILVATSLDKLNEEEADLWNTGKVADAASVGITYGGKPLASRSLAYWKVRVWNQNDESSDWSKPTLFGIGLLSDQDWAGNASFIGVEQDDQKSQSAPLLRKQFTYNPVEGTVLLYVNSLGYHEVYVNGRAVSDAVLAPAVSQFGKRSQIVAYDVTSLLKKGENELVLWTGIGWYQTHNKAVVPGGPYAFFYANC
;
A
#
# COMPACT_ATOMS: atom_id res chain seq x y z
N MET A 1 50.21 -5.13 -66.56
CA MET A 1 49.86 -4.26 -65.46
C MET A 1 48.48 -4.64 -65.07
N LYS A 2 48.32 -5.44 -64.01
CA LYS A 2 47.02 -5.93 -63.53
C LYS A 2 46.53 -4.98 -62.42
N LYS A 3 45.42 -4.30 -62.65
CA LYS A 3 44.74 -3.47 -61.64
C LYS A 3 43.86 -4.36 -60.74
N ILE A 4 44.23 -4.52 -59.48
CA ILE A 4 43.46 -5.22 -58.49
C ILE A 4 42.45 -4.23 -57.90
N LEU A 5 41.16 -4.50 -58.13
CA LEU A 5 40.03 -3.74 -57.61
C LEU A 5 39.69 -4.27 -56.23
N TYR A 6 40.03 -3.55 -55.15
CA TYR A 6 39.60 -3.88 -53.80
C TYR A 6 38.14 -3.47 -53.59
N LEU A 7 37.28 -4.45 -53.54
CA LEU A 7 35.86 -4.24 -53.14
C LEU A 7 35.79 -4.21 -51.61
N LEU A 8 35.72 -3.02 -51.06
CA LEU A 8 35.48 -2.82 -49.63
C LEU A 8 34.02 -3.17 -49.36
N PHE A 9 33.74 -4.32 -48.74
CA PHE A 9 32.46 -4.68 -48.19
C PHE A 9 32.28 -3.93 -46.88
N LEU A 10 31.59 -2.80 -46.93
CA LEU A 10 31.18 -2.03 -45.73
C LEU A 10 29.98 -2.73 -45.14
N THR A 11 30.19 -3.67 -44.20
CA THR A 11 29.12 -4.23 -43.38
C THR A 11 28.65 -3.16 -42.39
N ALA A 12 27.62 -2.45 -42.77
CA ALA A 12 26.85 -1.61 -41.84
C ALA A 12 26.16 -2.58 -40.87
N VAL A 13 26.71 -2.71 -39.67
CA VAL A 13 26.02 -3.29 -38.51
C VAL A 13 24.91 -2.31 -38.13
N LEU A 14 23.74 -2.57 -38.64
CA LEU A 14 22.51 -1.91 -38.14
C LEU A 14 22.33 -2.44 -36.70
N PHE A 15 22.81 -1.66 -35.74
CA PHE A 15 22.27 -1.71 -34.40
C PHE A 15 20.82 -1.27 -34.54
N ALA A 16 19.93 -2.22 -34.77
CA ALA A 16 18.52 -1.99 -34.50
C ALA A 16 18.42 -1.71 -33.01
N CYS A 17 18.29 -0.43 -32.64
CA CYS A 17 17.69 -0.09 -31.38
C CYS A 17 16.36 -0.82 -31.38
N GLN A 18 16.27 -1.91 -30.64
CA GLN A 18 15.03 -2.58 -30.35
C GLN A 18 14.28 -1.59 -29.48
N ASP A 19 13.45 -0.75 -30.10
CA ASP A 19 12.51 0.09 -29.35
C ASP A 19 11.71 -0.89 -28.49
N SER A 20 11.96 -0.84 -27.19
CA SER A 20 11.15 -1.55 -26.20
C SER A 20 9.68 -1.29 -26.52
N SER A 21 8.85 -2.29 -26.36
CA SER A 21 7.43 -2.24 -26.69
C SER A 21 6.85 -0.89 -26.32
N GLU A 22 6.09 -0.26 -27.22
CA GLU A 22 5.56 1.08 -27.02
C GLU A 22 4.59 1.21 -25.84
N LEU A 23 4.26 0.07 -25.19
CA LEU A 23 3.41 0.02 -24.01
C LEU A 23 4.19 0.31 -22.72
N LYS A 24 3.67 1.23 -21.94
CA LYS A 24 4.15 1.55 -20.60
C LYS A 24 3.06 1.26 -19.57
N VAL A 25 3.45 0.61 -18.49
CA VAL A 25 2.56 0.29 -17.37
C VAL A 25 2.77 1.28 -16.24
N GLU A 26 1.67 1.84 -15.73
CA GLU A 26 1.68 2.84 -14.66
C GLU A 26 0.38 2.80 -13.85
N GLY A 27 0.30 3.58 -12.76
CA GLY A 27 -0.91 3.72 -11.96
C GLY A 27 -1.38 2.41 -11.32
N LEU A 28 -0.42 1.64 -10.76
CA LEU A 28 -0.69 0.37 -10.09
C LEU A 28 -1.58 0.59 -8.86
N LYS A 29 -2.60 -0.22 -8.72
CA LYS A 29 -3.54 -0.20 -7.60
C LYS A 29 -3.80 -1.60 -7.06
N CYS A 30 -3.89 -1.70 -5.75
CA CYS A 30 -4.35 -2.87 -5.02
C CYS A 30 -5.66 -2.50 -4.30
N GLU A 31 -6.75 -3.26 -4.51
CA GLU A 31 -8.10 -2.92 -4.02
C GLU A 31 -8.54 -1.49 -4.41
N MET A 32 -8.18 -1.08 -5.63
CA MET A 32 -8.40 0.28 -6.18
C MET A 32 -7.67 1.41 -5.43
N LEU A 33 -6.80 1.10 -4.47
CA LEU A 33 -6.00 2.04 -3.69
C LEU A 33 -4.54 2.06 -4.17
N GLU A 34 -3.88 3.19 -4.01
CA GLU A 34 -2.44 3.35 -4.25
C GLU A 34 -1.66 2.97 -3.00
N ALA A 35 -0.80 1.95 -3.09
CA ALA A 35 0.06 1.47 -2.01
C ALA A 35 -0.65 1.34 -0.63
N PRO A 36 -1.81 0.65 -0.53
CA PRO A 36 -2.53 0.55 0.74
C PRO A 36 -1.71 -0.22 1.76
N LEU A 37 -1.70 0.25 3.03
CA LEU A 37 -0.92 -0.37 4.11
C LEU A 37 -1.70 -1.39 4.94
N ALA A 38 -3.04 -1.40 4.83
CA ALA A 38 -3.88 -2.27 5.64
C ALA A 38 -5.20 -2.59 4.91
N ILE A 39 -5.17 -3.57 4.03
CA ILE A 39 -6.39 -4.14 3.44
C ILE A 39 -6.83 -5.37 4.23
N ASP A 40 -8.11 -5.67 4.23
CA ASP A 40 -8.71 -6.82 4.93
C ASP A 40 -8.95 -8.03 4.01
N ASN A 41 -8.69 -7.87 2.71
CA ASN A 41 -8.82 -8.94 1.73
C ASN A 41 -7.48 -9.67 1.53
N THR A 42 -7.43 -10.95 1.85
CA THR A 42 -6.23 -11.80 1.67
C THR A 42 -6.04 -12.33 0.25
N SER A 43 -7.02 -12.09 -0.64
CA SER A 43 -6.93 -12.36 -2.07
C SER A 43 -7.22 -11.06 -2.85
N PRO A 44 -6.38 -10.01 -2.70
CA PRO A 44 -6.68 -8.69 -3.21
C PRO A 44 -6.70 -8.64 -4.73
N HIS A 45 -7.34 -7.61 -5.26
CA HIS A 45 -7.42 -7.36 -6.69
C HIS A 45 -6.40 -6.33 -7.13
N PHE A 46 -5.63 -6.65 -8.16
CA PHE A 46 -4.68 -5.76 -8.79
C PHE A 46 -5.27 -5.08 -10.02
N SER A 47 -4.87 -3.83 -10.23
CA SER A 47 -5.25 -3.07 -11.41
C SER A 47 -4.12 -2.12 -11.78
N TRP A 48 -4.00 -1.82 -13.08
CA TRP A 48 -3.01 -0.88 -13.59
C TRP A 48 -3.53 -0.14 -14.81
N LYS A 49 -2.86 0.94 -15.17
CA LYS A 49 -3.09 1.69 -16.39
C LYS A 49 -1.99 1.39 -17.40
N MET A 50 -2.33 1.52 -18.65
CA MET A 50 -1.38 1.42 -19.75
C MET A 50 -1.43 2.69 -20.58
N SER A 51 -0.28 3.12 -21.05
CA SER A 51 -0.13 4.16 -22.09
C SER A 51 0.72 3.61 -23.22
N GLY A 52 0.41 4.02 -24.44
CA GLY A 52 1.14 3.63 -25.65
C GLY A 52 1.34 4.84 -26.56
N LYS A 53 2.41 4.82 -27.37
CA LYS A 53 2.69 5.92 -28.32
C LYS A 53 1.82 5.84 -29.56
N GLN A 54 1.34 4.66 -29.93
CA GLN A 54 0.54 4.45 -31.13
C GLN A 54 -0.95 4.36 -30.82
N ASN A 55 -1.75 4.89 -31.73
CA ASN A 55 -3.21 4.71 -31.67
C ASN A 55 -3.56 3.23 -31.85
N GLY A 56 -4.42 2.70 -30.96
CA GLY A 56 -4.83 1.29 -31.00
C GLY A 56 -3.83 0.33 -30.34
N ALA A 57 -2.78 0.84 -29.66
CA ALA A 57 -1.91 -0.01 -28.83
C ALA A 57 -2.74 -0.69 -27.74
N ALA A 58 -2.68 -2.01 -27.66
CA ALA A 58 -3.40 -2.82 -26.67
C ALA A 58 -2.49 -3.92 -26.13
N SER A 59 -2.74 -4.35 -24.89
CA SER A 59 -2.10 -5.52 -24.32
C SER A 59 -2.84 -6.80 -24.73
N THR A 60 -2.11 -7.89 -24.86
CA THR A 60 -2.63 -9.23 -25.14
C THR A 60 -2.29 -10.22 -24.01
N ALA A 61 -1.35 -9.86 -23.16
CA ALA A 61 -0.93 -10.68 -22.04
C ALA A 61 -0.33 -9.80 -20.93
N TYR A 62 -0.26 -10.35 -19.72
CA TYR A 62 0.40 -9.73 -18.58
C TYR A 62 1.24 -10.74 -17.79
N GLN A 63 2.14 -10.24 -16.96
CA GLN A 63 2.81 -11.02 -15.92
C GLN A 63 2.92 -10.17 -14.65
N ILE A 64 2.54 -10.75 -13.53
CA ILE A 64 2.62 -10.11 -12.21
C ILE A 64 3.66 -10.86 -11.37
N LEU A 65 4.50 -10.10 -10.67
CA LEU A 65 5.36 -10.60 -9.61
C LEU A 65 4.94 -9.99 -8.29
N VAL A 66 4.91 -10.82 -7.25
CA VAL A 66 4.68 -10.39 -5.85
C VAL A 66 5.73 -11.05 -4.95
N ALA A 67 6.34 -10.26 -4.08
CA ALA A 67 7.38 -10.74 -3.18
C ALA A 67 7.32 -10.06 -1.81
N THR A 68 7.94 -10.68 -0.80
CA THR A 68 8.02 -10.15 0.57
C THR A 68 8.99 -8.97 0.69
N SER A 69 9.89 -8.77 -0.27
CA SER A 69 10.85 -7.66 -0.31
C SER A 69 11.14 -7.23 -1.73
N LEU A 70 11.70 -6.02 -1.89
CA LEU A 70 12.11 -5.52 -3.21
C LEU A 70 13.24 -6.36 -3.83
N ASP A 71 14.15 -6.87 -3.03
CA ASP A 71 15.28 -7.68 -3.52
C ASP A 71 14.80 -8.99 -4.15
N LYS A 72 13.75 -9.58 -3.60
CA LYS A 72 13.12 -10.80 -4.14
C LYS A 72 12.16 -10.54 -5.29
N LEU A 73 11.89 -9.28 -5.64
CA LEU A 73 10.90 -8.95 -6.65
C LEU A 73 11.47 -9.10 -8.07
N ASN A 74 11.91 -10.29 -8.40
CA ASN A 74 12.41 -10.72 -9.72
C ASN A 74 11.78 -12.06 -10.13
N GLU A 75 11.98 -12.49 -11.37
CA GLU A 75 11.31 -13.67 -11.92
C GLU A 75 11.73 -15.00 -11.28
N GLU A 76 12.93 -15.05 -10.71
CA GLU A 76 13.52 -16.27 -10.13
C GLU A 76 13.17 -16.40 -8.64
N GLU A 77 13.07 -15.27 -7.92
CA GLU A 77 12.99 -15.22 -6.46
C GLU A 77 11.66 -14.73 -5.91
N ALA A 78 10.69 -14.35 -6.77
CA ALA A 78 9.37 -13.87 -6.32
C ALA A 78 8.68 -14.92 -5.45
N ASP A 79 8.78 -14.74 -4.13
CA ASP A 79 8.47 -15.76 -3.13
C ASP A 79 6.98 -15.85 -2.79
N LEU A 80 6.16 -14.87 -3.21
CA LEU A 80 4.72 -14.87 -2.99
C LEU A 80 3.93 -15.25 -4.25
N TRP A 81 4.22 -14.65 -5.40
CA TRP A 81 3.52 -14.97 -6.64
C TRP A 81 4.32 -14.57 -7.88
N ASN A 82 4.38 -15.49 -8.83
CA ASN A 82 4.80 -15.24 -10.19
C ASN A 82 3.76 -15.90 -11.11
N THR A 83 2.98 -15.09 -11.83
CA THR A 83 1.96 -15.61 -12.73
C THR A 83 2.52 -16.30 -13.97
N GLY A 84 3.81 -16.07 -14.30
CA GLY A 84 4.26 -16.27 -15.65
C GLY A 84 3.49 -15.36 -16.62
N LYS A 85 3.69 -15.56 -17.92
CA LYS A 85 2.93 -14.87 -18.95
C LYS A 85 1.50 -15.42 -19.02
N VAL A 86 0.53 -14.60 -18.71
CA VAL A 86 -0.91 -14.93 -18.79
C VAL A 86 -1.48 -14.30 -20.06
N ALA A 87 -2.02 -15.11 -20.97
CA ALA A 87 -2.65 -14.64 -22.21
C ALA A 87 -4.05 -14.07 -21.93
N ASP A 88 -4.09 -12.87 -21.37
CA ASP A 88 -5.29 -12.12 -21.05
C ASP A 88 -5.01 -10.62 -21.17
N ALA A 89 -5.90 -9.88 -21.79
CA ALA A 89 -5.82 -8.44 -21.97
C ALA A 89 -6.33 -7.63 -20.77
N ALA A 90 -6.85 -8.30 -19.74
CA ALA A 90 -7.38 -7.64 -18.56
C ALA A 90 -6.28 -6.87 -17.80
N SER A 91 -6.64 -5.68 -17.32
CA SER A 91 -5.77 -4.82 -16.52
C SER A 91 -6.47 -4.29 -15.26
N VAL A 92 -7.65 -4.80 -14.97
CA VAL A 92 -8.47 -4.38 -13.82
C VAL A 92 -9.04 -5.60 -13.13
N GLY A 93 -8.94 -5.62 -11.79
CA GLY A 93 -9.58 -6.65 -10.98
C GLY A 93 -8.91 -8.03 -11.06
N ILE A 94 -7.61 -8.09 -11.32
CA ILE A 94 -6.86 -9.35 -11.35
C ILE A 94 -6.70 -9.86 -9.92
N THR A 95 -7.38 -10.95 -9.59
CA THR A 95 -7.34 -11.53 -8.26
C THR A 95 -5.97 -12.14 -7.96
N TYR A 96 -5.43 -11.83 -6.81
CA TYR A 96 -4.21 -12.46 -6.29
C TYR A 96 -4.42 -13.96 -6.11
N GLY A 97 -3.56 -14.75 -6.72
CA GLY A 97 -3.60 -16.22 -6.68
C GLY A 97 -2.30 -16.86 -6.16
N GLY A 98 -1.49 -16.08 -5.42
CA GLY A 98 -0.23 -16.56 -4.88
C GLY A 98 -0.36 -17.27 -3.53
N LYS A 99 0.75 -17.33 -2.78
CA LYS A 99 0.76 -17.91 -1.43
C LYS A 99 -0.11 -17.11 -0.47
N PRO A 100 -0.68 -17.76 0.58
CA PRO A 100 -1.50 -17.07 1.57
C PRO A 100 -0.80 -15.84 2.17
N LEU A 101 -1.52 -14.74 2.27
CA LEU A 101 -1.06 -13.51 2.89
C LEU A 101 -1.46 -13.49 4.36
N ALA A 102 -0.51 -13.22 5.23
CA ALA A 102 -0.73 -13.17 6.66
C ALA A 102 -1.16 -11.77 7.12
N SER A 103 -1.85 -11.69 8.25
CA SER A 103 -2.10 -10.45 8.97
C SER A 103 -0.80 -9.66 9.20
N ARG A 104 -0.86 -8.35 9.07
CA ARG A 104 0.28 -7.42 9.24
C ARG A 104 1.44 -7.62 8.26
N SER A 105 1.26 -8.40 7.20
CA SER A 105 2.31 -8.58 6.19
C SER A 105 2.32 -7.42 5.19
N LEU A 106 3.53 -7.08 4.73
CA LEU A 106 3.75 -6.22 3.57
C LEU A 106 4.23 -7.06 2.40
N ALA A 107 3.79 -6.71 1.20
CA ALA A 107 4.22 -7.31 -0.04
C ALA A 107 4.48 -6.23 -1.10
N TYR A 108 5.44 -6.49 -1.96
CA TYR A 108 5.79 -5.65 -3.11
C TYR A 108 5.36 -6.34 -4.37
N TRP A 109 4.91 -5.56 -5.36
CA TRP A 109 4.51 -6.12 -6.62
C TRP A 109 4.83 -5.21 -7.80
N LYS A 110 4.97 -5.81 -8.98
CA LYS A 110 5.13 -5.15 -10.26
C LYS A 110 4.48 -5.98 -11.36
N VAL A 111 4.23 -5.35 -12.49
CA VAL A 111 3.60 -5.98 -13.65
C VAL A 111 4.28 -5.54 -14.94
N ARG A 112 4.32 -6.42 -15.93
CA ARG A 112 4.63 -6.11 -17.33
C ARG A 112 3.50 -6.66 -18.22
N VAL A 113 3.42 -6.15 -19.42
CA VAL A 113 2.41 -6.53 -20.40
C VAL A 113 3.06 -6.85 -21.74
N TRP A 114 2.36 -7.56 -22.61
CA TRP A 114 2.76 -7.81 -23.99
C TRP A 114 1.78 -7.13 -24.93
N ASN A 115 2.31 -6.59 -26.03
CA ASN A 115 1.50 -5.99 -27.09
C ASN A 115 1.01 -7.04 -28.11
N GLN A 116 0.33 -6.58 -29.17
CA GLN A 116 -0.20 -7.45 -30.23
C GLN A 116 0.89 -8.16 -31.06
N ASN A 117 2.13 -7.67 -31.03
CA ASN A 117 3.29 -8.28 -31.69
C ASN A 117 4.04 -9.28 -30.80
N ASP A 118 3.50 -9.57 -29.61
CA ASP A 118 4.13 -10.42 -28.60
C ASP A 118 5.43 -9.83 -27.98
N GLU A 119 5.59 -8.51 -28.06
CA GLU A 119 6.71 -7.79 -27.47
C GLU A 119 6.36 -7.35 -26.04
N SER A 120 7.24 -7.64 -25.07
CA SER A 120 7.01 -7.26 -23.68
C SER A 120 7.34 -5.79 -23.43
N SER A 121 6.56 -5.15 -22.58
CA SER A 121 6.94 -3.85 -21.98
C SER A 121 8.11 -4.05 -21.00
N ASP A 122 8.71 -2.94 -20.57
CA ASP A 122 9.48 -2.93 -19.34
C ASP A 122 8.55 -3.24 -18.15
N TRP A 123 9.15 -3.70 -17.06
CA TRP A 123 8.45 -3.83 -15.80
C TRP A 123 7.99 -2.46 -15.29
N SER A 124 6.80 -2.41 -14.73
CA SER A 124 6.35 -1.23 -14.00
C SER A 124 7.30 -0.89 -12.84
N LYS A 125 7.26 0.34 -12.37
CA LYS A 125 7.85 0.64 -11.06
C LYS A 125 7.18 -0.22 -10.01
N PRO A 126 7.94 -0.82 -9.06
CA PRO A 126 7.37 -1.57 -7.96
C PRO A 126 6.49 -0.68 -7.08
N THR A 127 5.45 -1.27 -6.52
CA THR A 127 4.67 -0.67 -5.43
C THR A 127 4.42 -1.70 -4.35
N LEU A 128 3.88 -1.29 -3.22
CA LEU A 128 3.58 -2.19 -2.10
C LEU A 128 2.08 -2.27 -1.84
N PHE A 129 1.70 -3.29 -1.10
CA PHE A 129 0.44 -3.34 -0.37
C PHE A 129 0.65 -4.08 0.96
N GLY A 130 -0.20 -3.81 1.93
CA GLY A 130 -0.15 -4.44 3.25
C GLY A 130 -1.48 -5.07 3.63
N ILE A 131 -1.40 -6.21 4.29
CA ILE A 131 -2.55 -6.83 4.95
C ILE A 131 -2.68 -6.23 6.34
N GLY A 132 -3.87 -5.78 6.68
CA GLY A 132 -4.17 -5.20 7.98
C GLY A 132 -4.29 -6.24 9.09
N LEU A 133 -4.93 -5.86 10.18
CA LEU A 133 -5.27 -6.76 11.28
C LEU A 133 -6.54 -7.51 10.90
N LEU A 134 -6.46 -8.83 10.73
CA LEU A 134 -7.56 -9.67 10.25
C LEU A 134 -8.43 -10.20 11.39
N SER A 135 -7.92 -10.16 12.62
CA SER A 135 -8.63 -10.63 13.80
C SER A 135 -8.29 -9.80 15.04
N ASP A 136 -9.10 -9.91 16.07
CA ASP A 136 -8.84 -9.25 17.36
C ASP A 136 -7.53 -9.72 18.01
N GLN A 137 -7.09 -10.94 17.70
CA GLN A 137 -5.85 -11.53 18.23
C GLN A 137 -4.60 -10.91 17.58
N ASP A 138 -4.75 -10.23 16.44
CA ASP A 138 -3.65 -9.55 15.78
C ASP A 138 -3.28 -8.24 16.46
N TRP A 139 -4.14 -7.72 17.35
CA TRP A 139 -3.78 -6.66 18.25
C TRP A 139 -2.82 -7.20 19.31
N ALA A 140 -1.65 -6.57 19.48
CA ALA A 140 -0.69 -7.05 20.46
C ALA A 140 -1.12 -6.77 21.89
N GLY A 141 -0.84 -7.72 22.74
CA GLY A 141 -1.02 -7.59 24.17
C GLY A 141 -2.47 -7.34 24.56
N ASN A 142 -2.67 -6.52 25.58
CA ASN A 142 -3.98 -6.14 26.08
C ASN A 142 -4.43 -4.81 25.45
N ALA A 143 -4.48 -4.73 24.13
CA ALA A 143 -4.96 -3.53 23.46
C ALA A 143 -6.39 -3.22 23.93
N SER A 144 -6.61 -2.01 24.41
CA SER A 144 -7.88 -1.54 24.92
C SER A 144 -8.23 -0.20 24.30
N PHE A 145 -9.53 0.10 24.19
CA PHE A 145 -9.93 1.47 23.90
C PHE A 145 -9.48 2.39 25.03
N ILE A 146 -8.87 3.49 24.65
CA ILE A 146 -8.46 4.53 25.57
C ILE A 146 -9.27 5.79 25.31
N GLY A 147 -9.52 6.55 26.33
CA GLY A 147 -10.29 7.80 26.25
C GLY A 147 -10.10 8.62 27.53
N VAL A 148 -10.74 9.75 27.56
CA VAL A 148 -10.79 10.60 28.75
C VAL A 148 -12.14 10.37 29.42
N GLU A 149 -12.13 10.15 30.73
CA GLU A 149 -13.36 10.13 31.52
C GLU A 149 -14.00 11.51 31.44
N GLN A 150 -15.19 11.58 30.88
CA GLN A 150 -15.94 12.83 30.76
C GLN A 150 -16.93 12.89 31.89
N ASP A 151 -16.74 13.90 32.75
CA ASP A 151 -17.74 14.30 33.70
C ASP A 151 -18.83 15.05 32.92
N ASP A 152 -19.99 14.39 32.83
CA ASP A 152 -21.22 14.90 32.24
C ASP A 152 -21.26 15.33 30.76
N GLN A 153 -22.38 15.05 30.16
CA GLN A 153 -22.87 15.31 28.80
C GLN A 153 -22.62 16.72 28.19
N LYS A 154 -21.86 17.57 28.86
CA LYS A 154 -21.61 18.96 28.45
C LYS A 154 -20.26 19.24 27.84
N SER A 155 -19.27 18.37 28.01
CA SER A 155 -17.94 18.60 27.48
C SER A 155 -17.76 17.86 26.17
N GLN A 156 -17.84 18.59 25.06
CA GLN A 156 -17.45 18.11 23.72
C GLN A 156 -15.94 18.32 23.51
N SER A 157 -15.13 17.90 24.45
CA SER A 157 -13.69 18.03 24.29
C SER A 157 -13.16 17.06 23.25
N ALA A 158 -12.25 17.53 22.44
CA ALA A 158 -11.42 16.73 21.55
C ALA A 158 -10.12 16.37 22.28
N PRO A 159 -10.06 15.24 23.01
CA PRO A 159 -8.90 14.94 23.84
C PRO A 159 -7.65 14.71 23.00
N LEU A 160 -6.51 15.17 23.54
CA LEU A 160 -5.19 14.92 23.02
C LEU A 160 -4.54 13.87 23.93
N LEU A 161 -4.37 12.66 23.37
CA LEU A 161 -3.77 11.53 24.06
C LEU A 161 -2.29 11.47 23.71
N ARG A 162 -1.44 11.34 24.73
CA ARG A 162 0.03 11.39 24.56
C ARG A 162 0.68 10.19 25.23
N LYS A 163 1.64 9.58 24.52
CA LYS A 163 2.46 8.47 25.01
C LYS A 163 3.93 8.72 24.68
N GLN A 164 4.79 8.62 25.68
CA GLN A 164 6.24 8.48 25.48
C GLN A 164 6.62 7.01 25.50
N PHE A 165 7.56 6.62 24.63
CA PHE A 165 8.04 5.25 24.51
C PHE A 165 9.46 5.20 23.98
N THR A 166 10.17 4.15 24.33
CA THR A 166 11.53 3.90 23.83
C THR A 166 11.45 3.00 22.59
N TYR A 167 12.10 3.42 21.53
CA TYR A 167 12.20 2.64 20.28
C TYR A 167 13.64 2.18 20.05
N ASN A 168 13.80 0.89 19.78
CA ASN A 168 15.03 0.30 19.28
C ASN A 168 14.84 0.00 17.79
N PRO A 169 15.69 0.56 16.90
CA PRO A 169 15.54 0.36 15.46
C PRO A 169 15.51 -1.11 15.07
N VAL A 170 14.56 -1.45 14.24
CA VAL A 170 14.42 -2.76 13.59
C VAL A 170 14.55 -2.58 12.08
N GLU A 171 14.94 -3.64 11.38
CA GLU A 171 14.92 -3.64 9.92
C GLU A 171 13.48 -3.69 9.40
N GLY A 172 13.23 -2.99 8.29
CA GLY A 172 11.96 -2.97 7.62
C GLY A 172 11.07 -1.79 7.98
N THR A 173 9.81 -1.88 7.61
CA THR A 173 8.80 -0.83 7.78
C THR A 173 8.10 -0.97 9.11
N VAL A 174 8.03 0.13 9.85
CA VAL A 174 7.27 0.20 11.11
C VAL A 174 5.92 0.82 10.85
N LEU A 175 4.87 0.03 11.07
CA LEU A 175 3.49 0.46 10.89
C LEU A 175 2.82 0.77 12.22
N LEU A 176 2.12 1.88 12.26
CA LEU A 176 1.23 2.27 13.36
C LEU A 176 -0.20 2.02 12.93
N TYR A 177 -0.90 1.13 13.65
CA TYR A 177 -2.32 0.89 13.44
C TYR A 177 -3.16 1.68 14.43
N VAL A 178 -4.14 2.40 13.93
CA VAL A 178 -5.04 3.23 14.75
C VAL A 178 -6.48 2.87 14.44
N ASN A 179 -7.24 2.54 15.48
CA ASN A 179 -8.70 2.42 15.42
C ASN A 179 -9.30 3.52 16.26
N SER A 180 -10.08 4.40 15.67
CA SER A 180 -10.85 5.42 16.38
C SER A 180 -12.30 5.42 15.91
N LEU A 181 -13.21 5.68 16.82
CA LEU A 181 -14.64 5.79 16.50
C LEU A 181 -15.02 7.19 16.00
N GLY A 182 -14.31 8.22 16.48
CA GLY A 182 -14.32 9.57 15.93
C GLY A 182 -13.17 9.83 15.01
N TYR A 183 -12.95 11.08 14.60
CA TYR A 183 -11.78 11.48 13.83
C TYR A 183 -10.51 11.45 14.66
N HIS A 184 -9.38 11.27 14.00
CA HIS A 184 -8.07 11.40 14.63
C HIS A 184 -7.05 12.07 13.69
N GLU A 185 -6.10 12.73 14.31
CA GLU A 185 -4.81 13.10 13.73
C GLU A 185 -3.71 12.52 14.59
N VAL A 186 -2.68 12.00 13.94
CA VAL A 186 -1.57 11.32 14.62
C VAL A 186 -0.27 12.07 14.38
N TYR A 187 0.50 12.22 15.45
CA TYR A 187 1.82 12.86 15.41
C TYR A 187 2.86 11.96 16.08
N VAL A 188 4.01 11.82 15.44
CA VAL A 188 5.17 11.17 16.00
C VAL A 188 6.29 12.21 16.08
N ASN A 189 6.84 12.40 17.29
CA ASN A 189 7.88 13.39 17.55
C ASN A 189 7.52 14.81 17.04
N GLY A 190 6.26 15.20 17.19
CA GLY A 190 5.74 16.50 16.78
C GLY A 190 5.49 16.66 15.27
N ARG A 191 5.66 15.59 14.47
CA ARG A 191 5.39 15.59 13.02
C ARG A 191 4.14 14.78 12.72
N ALA A 192 3.23 15.33 11.90
CA ALA A 192 2.07 14.61 11.42
C ALA A 192 2.49 13.37 10.61
N VAL A 193 1.82 12.24 10.84
CA VAL A 193 2.11 10.98 10.14
C VAL A 193 1.48 10.91 8.76
N SER A 194 0.49 11.77 8.49
CA SER A 194 -0.26 11.82 7.23
C SER A 194 -0.77 13.23 7.01
N ASP A 195 -1.04 13.57 5.76
CA ASP A 195 -1.77 14.76 5.33
C ASP A 195 -3.27 14.49 5.13
N ALA A 196 -3.71 13.25 5.37
CA ALA A 196 -5.11 12.89 5.30
C ALA A 196 -5.94 13.65 6.33
N VAL A 197 -7.05 14.22 5.88
CA VAL A 197 -8.02 14.90 6.73
C VAL A 197 -9.25 14.03 6.95
N LEU A 198 -9.93 14.20 8.08
CA LEU A 198 -11.16 13.49 8.44
C LEU A 198 -10.98 11.95 8.47
N ALA A 199 -9.83 11.47 8.92
CA ALA A 199 -9.57 10.05 9.12
C ALA A 199 -10.10 9.59 10.50
N PRO A 200 -10.63 8.35 10.59
CA PRO A 200 -11.00 7.44 9.52
C PRO A 200 -12.26 7.86 8.79
N ALA A 201 -12.53 7.25 7.63
CA ALA A 201 -13.80 7.41 6.95
C ALA A 201 -14.96 6.89 7.81
N VAL A 202 -16.18 7.39 7.53
CA VAL A 202 -17.39 6.95 8.23
C VAL A 202 -17.66 5.48 7.97
N SER A 203 -17.98 4.74 9.03
CA SER A 203 -18.37 3.34 8.97
C SER A 203 -19.70 3.09 9.65
N GLN A 204 -20.15 1.85 9.65
CA GLN A 204 -21.34 1.46 10.39
C GLN A 204 -20.94 1.04 11.82
N PHE A 205 -20.73 2.02 12.68
CA PHE A 205 -20.11 1.86 14.01
C PHE A 205 -20.73 0.77 14.90
N GLY A 206 -22.01 0.46 14.75
CA GLY A 206 -22.65 -0.66 15.45
C GLY A 206 -22.25 -2.05 14.95
N LYS A 207 -21.50 -2.13 13.83
CA LYS A 207 -21.06 -3.39 13.24
C LYS A 207 -19.54 -3.48 13.07
N ARG A 208 -18.91 -2.35 12.75
CA ARG A 208 -17.47 -2.29 12.46
C ARG A 208 -16.92 -0.89 12.64
N SER A 209 -15.66 -0.78 13.00
CA SER A 209 -14.84 0.43 12.92
C SER A 209 -13.71 0.21 11.91
N GLN A 210 -13.15 1.30 11.42
CA GLN A 210 -12.03 1.23 10.48
C GLN A 210 -10.70 1.34 11.21
N ILE A 211 -9.75 0.52 10.80
CA ILE A 211 -8.36 0.58 11.23
C ILE A 211 -7.58 1.30 10.14
N VAL A 212 -6.84 2.32 10.52
CA VAL A 212 -5.94 3.05 9.61
C VAL A 212 -4.50 2.67 9.97
N ALA A 213 -3.70 2.31 8.98
CA ALA A 213 -2.28 2.05 9.14
C ALA A 213 -1.46 3.21 8.57
N TYR A 214 -0.42 3.60 9.31
CA TYR A 214 0.53 4.64 8.94
C TYR A 214 1.94 4.09 8.94
N ASP A 215 2.73 4.39 7.91
CA ASP A 215 4.17 4.16 7.93
C ASP A 215 4.85 5.27 8.75
N VAL A 216 5.36 4.90 9.89
CA VAL A 216 6.04 5.83 10.81
C VAL A 216 7.56 5.64 10.84
N THR A 217 8.11 4.79 9.99
CA THR A 217 9.52 4.41 9.98
C THR A 217 10.45 5.62 9.98
N SER A 218 10.20 6.59 9.11
CA SER A 218 11.04 7.79 8.97
C SER A 218 10.84 8.84 10.06
N LEU A 219 9.85 8.67 10.92
CA LEU A 219 9.51 9.58 12.01
C LEU A 219 10.10 9.13 13.34
N LEU A 220 10.46 7.84 13.45
CA LEU A 220 11.02 7.25 14.64
C LEU A 220 12.54 7.50 14.73
N LYS A 221 13.03 7.65 15.95
CA LYS A 221 14.46 7.74 16.27
C LYS A 221 14.83 6.73 17.36
N LYS A 222 16.06 6.27 17.37
CA LYS A 222 16.55 5.42 18.46
C LYS A 222 16.41 6.13 19.81
N GLY A 223 15.91 5.44 20.82
CA GLY A 223 15.66 5.97 22.16
C GLY A 223 14.25 6.54 22.31
N GLU A 224 14.12 7.62 23.06
CA GLU A 224 12.86 8.22 23.45
C GLU A 224 12.12 8.85 22.26
N ASN A 225 10.86 8.45 22.10
CA ASN A 225 9.93 8.97 21.11
C ASN A 225 8.62 9.38 21.80
N GLU A 226 7.87 10.21 21.12
CA GLU A 226 6.55 10.67 21.52
C GLU A 226 5.52 10.37 20.44
N LEU A 227 4.42 9.79 20.86
CA LEU A 227 3.22 9.60 20.06
C LEU A 227 2.11 10.47 20.61
N VAL A 228 1.47 11.25 19.77
CA VAL A 228 0.29 12.04 20.11
C VAL A 228 -0.85 11.65 19.18
N LEU A 229 -1.99 11.38 19.76
CA LEU A 229 -3.24 11.19 19.05
C LEU A 229 -4.20 12.32 19.45
N TRP A 230 -4.52 13.16 18.50
CA TRP A 230 -5.54 14.17 18.66
C TRP A 230 -6.85 13.63 18.12
N THR A 231 -7.84 13.42 19.00
CA THR A 231 -9.11 12.81 18.62
C THR A 231 -10.18 13.87 18.44
N GLY A 232 -11.09 13.63 17.51
CA GLY A 232 -12.27 14.45 17.26
C GLY A 232 -13.55 13.63 17.33
N ILE A 233 -14.68 14.30 17.58
CA ILE A 233 -15.99 13.65 17.76
C ILE A 233 -16.40 12.89 16.50
N GLY A 234 -16.24 13.49 15.33
CA GLY A 234 -16.65 12.91 14.07
C GLY A 234 -18.13 12.55 14.01
N TRP A 235 -18.46 11.56 13.20
CA TRP A 235 -19.83 11.07 13.04
C TRP A 235 -20.27 10.07 14.09
N TYR A 236 -19.37 9.62 14.93
CA TYR A 236 -19.68 8.66 16.00
C TYR A 236 -20.58 9.27 17.08
N GLN A 237 -20.34 10.52 17.42
CA GLN A 237 -21.12 11.26 18.41
C GLN A 237 -21.81 12.46 17.74
N THR A 238 -23.03 12.28 17.27
CA THR A 238 -23.84 13.37 16.75
C THR A 238 -24.90 13.79 17.76
N HIS A 239 -25.17 15.10 17.90
CA HIS A 239 -26.13 15.64 18.88
C HIS A 239 -27.56 15.15 18.66
N ASN A 240 -27.92 14.76 17.46
CA ASN A 240 -29.31 14.52 17.09
C ASN A 240 -29.74 13.06 17.03
N LYS A 241 -28.82 12.12 17.02
CA LYS A 241 -29.08 10.67 17.20
C LYS A 241 -27.76 10.01 17.49
N ALA A 242 -27.55 9.58 18.71
CA ALA A 242 -26.49 8.65 19.00
C ALA A 242 -26.63 7.43 18.08
N VAL A 243 -25.79 7.33 17.07
CA VAL A 243 -25.71 6.11 16.26
C VAL A 243 -25.19 4.98 17.15
N VAL A 244 -24.38 5.34 18.15
CA VAL A 244 -23.97 4.49 19.28
C VAL A 244 -23.68 5.42 20.47
N PRO A 245 -24.18 5.15 21.69
CA PRO A 245 -23.79 5.89 22.88
C PRO A 245 -22.31 5.67 23.18
N GLY A 246 -21.51 6.73 23.27
CA GLY A 246 -20.11 6.63 23.63
C GLY A 246 -19.30 7.88 23.26
N GLY A 247 -18.13 7.99 23.86
CA GLY A 247 -17.18 9.06 23.62
C GLY A 247 -16.19 8.74 22.50
N PRO A 248 -15.29 9.67 22.15
CA PRO A 248 -14.23 9.42 21.19
C PRO A 248 -13.22 8.46 21.82
N TYR A 249 -13.20 7.23 21.35
CA TYR A 249 -12.25 6.20 21.76
C TYR A 249 -11.27 5.92 20.63
N ALA A 250 -10.04 5.66 21.00
CA ALA A 250 -8.99 5.31 20.05
C ALA A 250 -8.11 4.18 20.59
N PHE A 251 -7.69 3.29 19.69
CA PHE A 251 -6.68 2.27 19.96
C PHE A 251 -5.33 2.67 19.41
N PHE A 252 -4.30 2.36 20.15
CA PHE A 252 -2.95 2.39 19.66
C PHE A 252 -2.35 0.99 19.63
N TYR A 253 -1.75 0.67 18.52
CA TYR A 253 -0.80 -0.41 18.43
C TYR A 253 0.35 0.00 17.50
N ALA A 254 1.56 0.01 18.03
CA ALA A 254 2.79 0.07 17.26
C ALA A 254 3.41 -1.31 17.24
N ASN A 255 3.63 -1.87 16.07
CA ASN A 255 4.44 -3.07 15.91
C ASN A 255 5.92 -2.62 15.92
N CYS A 256 6.64 -2.96 16.97
CA CYS A 256 8.08 -2.79 17.08
C CYS A 256 8.74 -4.15 16.96
#